data_054ca4d8ff361699bb0175eb093d25e2
#
_entry.id   054ca4d8ff361699bb0175eb093d25e2
#
_cell.length_a   1.000
_cell.length_b   1.000
_cell.length_c   1.000
_cell.angle_alpha   90.00
_cell.angle_beta   90.00
_cell.angle_gamma   90.00
#
_symmetry.space_group_name_H-M   'P 1'
#
loop_
_entity.id
_entity.type
_entity.pdbx_description
1 polymer ?
#
loop_
_entity_poly.entity_id
_entity_poly.type
_entity_poly.pdbx_seq_one_letter_code
_entity_poly.pdbx_strand_id
1 'polypeptide(L)'
;MKTFYWSFLLMLLPSMAYTQNTEKENEFTMSMQIRPRAEYRNGALTPRDEGVAPTSFINNRARLSMDYKRSDLELKMSAQHVGVWGQDPQIEKNGRFMLNEAWAKMNFGEGFFAQLGRQSLIYDDERILGGLDWNVAGRYHDALKLGYANKNNEVHLILAFNQNNDNRTSGGTYYDSSTGQPYKNMQTVWYHYKADNVPFGASLLFMNLGLETGDKATDDSHTRYLQTMGTYLTYKNSNWNLDGAFYYQMGKNKTADKVSALMGSIQAAYTFDHTWGAVASFDYLSGDKGNGGKYKAFDPLYGTHHKFYGAMDYFYASTFANGYAPGLMDARIGGRFRASDKVDMELNYHYFSTAVKVQDLKKYLGSEVDYQINWSIMKDVK
;
A
#
# COMPACT_ATOMS: atom_id res chain seq x y z
N MET A 1 -54.61 -6.42 22.58
CA MET A 1 -53.86 -7.15 21.55
C MET A 1 -52.41 -6.87 21.81
N LYS A 2 -51.68 -7.87 22.33
CA LYS A 2 -50.23 -7.77 22.60
C LYS A 2 -49.54 -8.47 21.45
N THR A 3 -48.80 -7.73 20.63
CA THR A 3 -47.95 -8.26 19.57
C THR A 3 -46.60 -8.59 20.16
N PHE A 4 -46.28 -9.87 20.23
CA PHE A 4 -44.96 -10.39 20.59
C PHE A 4 -44.09 -10.38 19.35
N TYR A 5 -42.99 -9.62 19.38
CA TYR A 5 -41.90 -9.75 18.40
C TYR A 5 -40.91 -10.81 18.88
N TRP A 6 -40.86 -11.91 18.17
CA TRP A 6 -39.84 -12.94 18.35
C TRP A 6 -38.61 -12.52 17.50
N SER A 7 -37.57 -12.08 18.18
CA SER A 7 -36.25 -11.96 17.54
C SER A 7 -35.66 -13.36 17.45
N PHE A 8 -35.67 -13.94 16.27
CA PHE A 8 -34.94 -15.18 15.96
C PHE A 8 -33.47 -14.88 15.90
N LEU A 9 -32.73 -15.12 16.98
CA LEU A 9 -31.28 -15.22 16.99
C LEU A 9 -30.94 -16.61 16.43
N LEU A 10 -30.59 -16.68 15.14
CA LEU A 10 -30.15 -17.92 14.51
C LEU A 10 -28.72 -18.20 14.99
N MET A 11 -28.61 -18.98 16.08
CA MET A 11 -27.36 -19.66 16.43
C MET A 11 -27.18 -20.83 15.45
N LEU A 12 -26.41 -20.62 14.40
CA LEU A 12 -25.85 -21.72 13.62
C LEU A 12 -24.70 -22.34 14.42
N LEU A 13 -25.03 -23.30 15.25
CA LEU A 13 -24.04 -24.28 15.74
C LEU A 13 -23.85 -25.31 14.60
N PRO A 14 -22.67 -25.45 14.00
CA PRO A 14 -22.42 -26.57 13.14
C PRO A 14 -22.34 -27.82 13.99
N SER A 15 -23.26 -28.76 13.82
CA SER A 15 -23.08 -30.13 14.27
C SER A 15 -21.93 -30.75 13.48
N MET A 16 -20.75 -30.83 14.07
CA MET A 16 -19.62 -31.56 13.52
C MET A 16 -19.92 -33.06 13.60
N ALA A 17 -20.36 -33.65 12.49
CA ALA A 17 -20.27 -35.09 12.29
C ALA A 17 -18.82 -35.39 11.89
N TYR A 18 -18.03 -35.98 12.78
CA TYR A 18 -16.70 -36.49 12.50
C TYR A 18 -16.83 -37.73 11.61
N THR A 19 -16.58 -37.58 10.33
CA THR A 19 -16.17 -38.70 9.46
C THR A 19 -14.67 -38.63 9.33
N GLN A 20 -13.95 -39.60 9.86
CA GLN A 20 -12.53 -39.82 9.61
C GLN A 20 -12.35 -40.26 8.15
N ASN A 21 -12.15 -39.29 7.27
CA ASN A 21 -11.47 -39.48 5.99
C ASN A 21 -10.24 -38.58 6.01
N THR A 22 -9.10 -39.12 5.57
CA THR A 22 -7.82 -38.44 5.40
C THR A 22 -7.88 -37.42 4.25
N GLU A 23 -8.84 -36.51 4.28
CA GLU A 23 -8.87 -35.31 3.44
C GLU A 23 -8.08 -34.20 4.17
N LYS A 24 -7.29 -33.47 3.42
CA LYS A 24 -6.56 -32.27 3.93
C LYS A 24 -7.55 -31.41 4.72
N GLU A 25 -7.27 -31.24 6.01
CA GLU A 25 -8.14 -30.53 6.93
C GLU A 25 -8.48 -29.15 6.38
N ASN A 26 -9.78 -28.83 6.36
CA ASN A 26 -10.26 -27.49 6.09
C ASN A 26 -9.85 -26.60 7.27
N GLU A 27 -9.17 -25.51 7.00
CA GLU A 27 -8.74 -24.55 8.03
C GLU A 27 -9.66 -23.33 8.00
N PHE A 28 -10.24 -23.01 9.16
CA PHE A 28 -10.96 -21.74 9.36
C PHE A 28 -10.28 -20.99 10.50
N THR A 29 -9.86 -19.75 10.19
CA THR A 29 -9.20 -18.87 11.15
C THR A 29 -9.99 -17.57 11.27
N MET A 30 -10.17 -17.11 12.49
CA MET A 30 -10.73 -15.80 12.79
C MET A 30 -9.78 -15.02 13.66
N SER A 31 -9.53 -13.76 13.30
CA SER A 31 -8.66 -12.87 14.05
C SER A 31 -9.28 -11.48 14.18
N MET A 32 -8.95 -10.82 15.28
CA MET A 32 -9.36 -9.44 15.53
C MET A 32 -8.14 -8.57 15.82
N GLN A 33 -8.11 -7.39 15.24
CA GLN A 33 -7.11 -6.38 15.50
C GLN A 33 -7.77 -5.13 16.09
N ILE A 34 -7.24 -4.65 17.21
CA ILE A 34 -7.55 -3.34 17.78
C ILE A 34 -6.26 -2.55 17.77
N ARG A 35 -6.23 -1.41 17.06
CA ARG A 35 -5.01 -0.59 16.88
C ARG A 35 -5.33 0.87 17.15
N PRO A 36 -5.34 1.32 18.41
CA PRO A 36 -5.32 2.74 18.75
C PRO A 36 -3.92 3.30 18.45
N ARG A 37 -3.87 4.54 17.94
CA ARG A 37 -2.64 5.27 17.69
C ARG A 37 -2.81 6.71 18.13
N ALA A 38 -2.16 7.08 19.22
CA ALA A 38 -2.08 8.47 19.70
C ALA A 38 -1.03 9.23 18.87
N GLU A 39 -1.39 10.41 18.41
CA GLU A 39 -0.53 11.28 17.63
C GLU A 39 -0.51 12.70 18.23
N TYR A 40 0.66 13.29 18.27
CA TYR A 40 0.86 14.71 18.48
C TYR A 40 1.57 15.29 17.26
N ARG A 41 0.96 16.30 16.64
CA ARG A 41 1.49 16.93 15.43
C ARG A 41 1.68 18.41 15.64
N ASN A 42 2.93 18.87 15.50
CA ASN A 42 3.29 20.29 15.47
C ASN A 42 3.59 20.71 14.02
N GLY A 43 2.54 20.89 13.23
CA GLY A 43 2.55 20.92 11.78
C GLY A 43 1.98 19.59 11.23
N ALA A 44 1.97 19.44 9.92
CA ALA A 44 1.51 18.23 9.25
C ALA A 44 2.38 17.97 8.00
N LEU A 45 1.78 17.88 6.82
CA LEU A 45 2.48 17.83 5.54
C LEU A 45 3.05 19.21 5.12
N THR A 46 2.79 20.24 5.90
CA THR A 46 3.34 21.60 5.80
C THR A 46 3.70 22.10 7.19
N PRO A 47 4.61 23.10 7.31
CA PRO A 47 4.86 23.75 8.58
C PRO A 47 3.57 24.30 9.20
N ARG A 48 3.52 24.33 10.51
CA ARG A 48 2.41 24.94 11.23
C ARG A 48 2.47 26.46 11.06
N ASP A 49 1.35 27.07 10.70
CA ASP A 49 1.24 28.52 10.62
C ASP A 49 1.38 29.16 12.01
N GLU A 50 1.85 30.42 12.05
CA GLU A 50 1.95 31.20 13.28
C GLU A 50 0.56 31.40 13.89
N GLY A 51 0.46 31.23 15.20
CA GLY A 51 -0.80 31.33 15.95
C GLY A 51 -1.72 30.09 15.88
N VAL A 52 -1.43 29.09 15.04
CA VAL A 52 -2.19 27.83 15.00
C VAL A 52 -1.64 26.88 16.06
N ALA A 53 -2.49 26.29 16.91
CA ALA A 53 -2.07 25.34 17.91
C ALA A 53 -1.68 23.97 17.29
N PRO A 54 -0.74 23.22 17.89
CA PRO A 54 -0.50 21.83 17.51
C PRO A 54 -1.74 20.99 17.82
N THR A 55 -1.86 19.84 17.16
CA THR A 55 -3.00 18.94 17.34
C THR A 55 -2.60 17.63 18.02
N SER A 56 -3.53 17.08 18.81
CA SER A 56 -3.41 15.75 19.41
C SER A 56 -4.71 14.98 19.15
N PHE A 57 -4.58 13.73 18.76
CA PHE A 57 -5.74 12.86 18.52
C PHE A 57 -5.35 11.40 18.67
N ILE A 58 -6.35 10.52 18.79
CA ILE A 58 -6.17 9.07 18.80
C ILE A 58 -6.95 8.50 17.62
N ASN A 59 -6.22 8.01 16.62
CA ASN A 59 -6.79 7.17 15.58
C ASN A 59 -7.08 5.78 16.13
N ASN A 60 -8.13 5.14 15.65
CA ASN A 60 -8.41 3.76 16.00
C ASN A 60 -8.84 2.95 14.78
N ARG A 61 -8.34 1.73 14.70
CA ARG A 61 -8.84 0.69 13.80
C ARG A 61 -9.26 -0.53 14.63
N ALA A 62 -10.51 -0.96 14.44
CA ALA A 62 -10.98 -2.26 14.87
C ALA A 62 -11.28 -3.08 13.61
N ARG A 63 -10.56 -4.19 13.38
CA ARG A 63 -10.69 -5.04 12.19
C ARG A 63 -10.96 -6.47 12.61
N LEU A 64 -11.97 -7.09 12.02
CA LEU A 64 -12.25 -8.52 12.11
C LEU A 64 -11.88 -9.15 10.76
N SER A 65 -11.11 -10.24 10.82
CA SER A 65 -10.73 -11.01 9.63
C SER A 65 -11.15 -12.46 9.81
N MET A 66 -11.67 -13.05 8.73
CA MET A 66 -12.04 -14.44 8.62
C MET A 66 -11.36 -15.02 7.40
N ASP A 67 -10.62 -16.08 7.58
CA ASP A 67 -9.90 -16.79 6.53
C ASP A 67 -10.36 -18.25 6.53
N TYR A 68 -10.73 -18.76 5.34
CA TYR A 68 -11.04 -20.16 5.12
C TYR A 68 -10.11 -20.70 4.04
N LYS A 69 -9.53 -21.87 4.28
CA LYS A 69 -8.58 -22.51 3.38
C LYS A 69 -8.84 -24.01 3.29
N ARG A 70 -8.87 -24.46 2.05
CA ARG A 70 -8.76 -25.89 1.68
C ARG A 70 -7.85 -26.02 0.47
N SER A 71 -7.60 -27.22 0.00
CA SER A 71 -6.61 -27.49 -1.05
C SER A 71 -6.83 -26.71 -2.35
N ASP A 72 -8.07 -26.51 -2.75
CA ASP A 72 -8.49 -25.92 -4.03
C ASP A 72 -9.15 -24.54 -3.89
N LEU A 73 -9.45 -24.09 -2.65
CA LEU A 73 -10.16 -22.84 -2.39
C LEU A 73 -9.63 -22.13 -1.16
N GLU A 74 -9.36 -20.83 -1.30
CA GLU A 74 -9.10 -19.93 -0.20
C GLU A 74 -10.12 -18.79 -0.25
N LEU A 75 -10.71 -18.43 0.89
CA LEU A 75 -11.61 -17.31 1.04
C LEU A 75 -11.08 -16.38 2.12
N LYS A 76 -11.15 -15.10 1.90
CA LYS A 76 -10.87 -14.10 2.92
C LYS A 76 -11.97 -13.05 2.96
N MET A 77 -12.38 -12.70 4.16
CA MET A 77 -13.22 -11.54 4.44
C MET A 77 -12.62 -10.77 5.61
N SER A 78 -12.41 -9.48 5.44
CA SER A 78 -12.07 -8.60 6.55
C SER A 78 -12.89 -7.32 6.51
N ALA A 79 -13.45 -6.99 7.65
CA ALA A 79 -14.26 -5.81 7.83
C ALA A 79 -13.71 -4.97 8.98
N GLN A 80 -13.84 -3.65 8.89
CA GLN A 80 -13.22 -2.75 9.85
C GLN A 80 -14.05 -1.51 10.13
N HIS A 81 -13.90 -1.00 11.34
CA HIS A 81 -14.24 0.37 11.71
C HIS A 81 -12.95 1.17 11.85
N VAL A 82 -12.92 2.36 11.25
CA VAL A 82 -11.81 3.31 11.37
C VAL A 82 -12.35 4.67 11.76
N GLY A 83 -11.66 5.39 12.65
CA GLY A 83 -12.10 6.70 13.11
C GLY A 83 -11.13 7.32 14.10
N VAL A 84 -11.52 8.46 14.63
CA VAL A 84 -10.82 9.18 15.70
C VAL A 84 -11.68 9.13 16.97
N TRP A 85 -11.07 8.94 18.12
CA TRP A 85 -11.79 8.94 19.38
C TRP A 85 -12.50 10.27 19.61
N GLY A 86 -13.79 10.21 19.94
CA GLY A 86 -14.66 11.38 20.11
C GLY A 86 -15.24 11.94 18.79
N GLN A 87 -14.91 11.34 17.65
CA GLN A 87 -15.46 11.75 16.35
C GLN A 87 -16.95 11.41 16.22
N ASP A 88 -17.36 10.27 16.78
CA ASP A 88 -18.75 9.82 16.76
C ASP A 88 -19.51 10.32 17.98
N PRO A 89 -20.80 10.70 17.84
CA PRO A 89 -21.67 10.96 18.97
C PRO A 89 -21.76 9.73 19.87
N GLN A 90 -22.03 9.94 21.17
CA GLN A 90 -22.21 8.83 22.13
C GLN A 90 -23.31 7.84 21.68
N ILE A 91 -24.34 8.35 21.01
CA ILE A 91 -25.41 7.55 20.38
C ILE A 91 -25.29 7.75 18.87
N GLU A 92 -24.52 6.85 18.19
CA GLU A 92 -24.32 6.87 16.75
C GLU A 92 -25.22 5.84 16.05
N LYS A 93 -25.95 6.28 15.05
CA LYS A 93 -26.83 5.44 14.22
C LYS A 93 -26.37 5.30 12.77
N ASN A 94 -25.31 6.02 12.36
CA ASN A 94 -24.72 5.97 11.01
C ASN A 94 -23.42 5.18 11.09
N GLY A 95 -23.48 3.89 10.87
CA GLY A 95 -22.31 3.02 10.98
C GLY A 95 -21.18 3.37 10.01
N ARG A 96 -19.93 3.30 10.49
CA ARG A 96 -18.69 3.47 9.68
C ARG A 96 -17.97 2.16 9.42
N PHE A 97 -18.72 1.09 9.36
CA PHE A 97 -18.18 -0.22 9.10
C PHE A 97 -17.94 -0.38 7.60
N MET A 98 -16.71 -0.77 7.21
CA MET A 98 -16.34 -0.94 5.82
C MET A 98 -15.67 -2.27 5.57
N LEU A 99 -15.88 -2.82 4.37
CA LEU A 99 -15.20 -4.01 3.91
C LEU A 99 -13.79 -3.64 3.44
N ASN A 100 -12.77 -4.20 4.10
CA ASN A 100 -11.37 -3.98 3.75
C ASN A 100 -10.89 -4.99 2.70
N GLU A 101 -11.18 -6.28 2.90
CA GLU A 101 -10.92 -7.34 1.92
C GLU A 101 -12.13 -8.27 1.82
N ALA A 102 -12.41 -8.76 0.63
CA ALA A 102 -13.38 -9.82 0.37
C ALA A 102 -13.04 -10.46 -0.97
N TRP A 103 -12.38 -11.62 -0.92
CA TRP A 103 -11.94 -12.30 -2.14
C TRP A 103 -12.01 -13.82 -2.00
N ALA A 104 -12.09 -14.47 -3.16
CA ALA A 104 -11.96 -15.90 -3.31
C ALA A 104 -10.76 -16.22 -4.22
N LYS A 105 -9.95 -17.21 -3.86
CA LYS A 105 -8.86 -17.75 -4.67
C LYS A 105 -9.10 -19.22 -4.90
N MET A 106 -9.15 -19.59 -6.18
CA MET A 106 -9.25 -20.97 -6.65
C MET A 106 -7.89 -21.46 -7.13
N ASN A 107 -7.45 -22.62 -6.65
CA ASN A 107 -6.21 -23.28 -7.04
C ASN A 107 -6.54 -24.41 -8.01
N PHE A 108 -5.99 -24.36 -9.23
CA PHE A 108 -6.29 -25.32 -10.32
C PHE A 108 -5.28 -26.48 -10.41
N GLY A 109 -4.34 -26.55 -9.47
CA GLY A 109 -3.22 -27.49 -9.51
C GLY A 109 -2.02 -26.95 -10.29
N GLU A 110 -0.90 -27.66 -10.23
CA GLU A 110 0.34 -27.33 -10.94
C GLU A 110 0.84 -25.88 -10.76
N GLY A 111 0.41 -25.22 -9.68
CA GLY A 111 0.79 -23.84 -9.36
C GLY A 111 -0.12 -22.76 -9.96
N PHE A 112 -1.12 -23.11 -10.76
CA PHE A 112 -2.07 -22.13 -11.32
C PHE A 112 -3.18 -21.76 -10.36
N PHE A 113 -3.54 -20.48 -10.33
CA PHE A 113 -4.65 -19.97 -9.53
C PHE A 113 -5.35 -18.76 -10.16
N ALA A 114 -6.58 -18.52 -9.71
CA ALA A 114 -7.29 -17.26 -9.94
C ALA A 114 -7.84 -16.73 -8.63
N GLN A 115 -7.67 -15.42 -8.37
CA GLN A 115 -8.18 -14.72 -7.19
C GLN A 115 -9.02 -13.54 -7.64
N LEU A 116 -10.26 -13.46 -7.16
CA LEU A 116 -11.21 -12.42 -7.54
C LEU A 116 -11.79 -11.75 -6.31
N GLY A 117 -11.93 -10.44 -6.35
CA GLY A 117 -12.59 -9.63 -5.34
C GLY A 117 -11.73 -8.50 -4.80
N ARG A 118 -12.17 -7.92 -3.68
CA ARG A 118 -11.49 -6.83 -2.98
C ARG A 118 -10.28 -7.37 -2.24
N GLN A 119 -9.09 -6.93 -2.61
CA GLN A 119 -7.84 -7.47 -2.13
C GLN A 119 -6.75 -6.41 -2.01
N SER A 120 -5.84 -6.59 -1.07
CA SER A 120 -4.61 -5.83 -1.04
C SER A 120 -3.65 -6.33 -2.13
N LEU A 121 -3.05 -5.41 -2.87
CA LEU A 121 -1.99 -5.69 -3.84
C LEU A 121 -0.66 -5.22 -3.22
N ILE A 122 0.13 -6.18 -2.75
CA ILE A 122 1.41 -5.94 -2.08
C ILE A 122 2.48 -6.66 -2.88
N TYR A 123 3.40 -5.89 -3.47
CA TYR A 123 4.44 -6.42 -4.34
C TYR A 123 5.79 -5.81 -4.00
N ASP A 124 6.82 -6.66 -4.06
CA ASP A 124 8.22 -6.29 -3.84
C ASP A 124 8.41 -5.58 -2.48
N ASP A 125 9.01 -4.39 -2.49
CA ASP A 125 9.19 -3.54 -1.31
C ASP A 125 8.03 -2.56 -1.06
N GLU A 126 6.95 -2.64 -1.85
CA GLU A 126 5.77 -1.76 -1.80
C GLU A 126 5.97 -0.34 -2.35
N ARG A 127 6.95 -0.10 -3.20
CA ARG A 127 7.17 1.25 -3.79
C ARG A 127 6.13 1.64 -4.83
N ILE A 128 5.53 0.67 -5.54
CA ILE A 128 4.54 0.91 -6.61
C ILE A 128 3.16 0.37 -6.21
N LEU A 129 3.10 -0.85 -5.67
CA LEU A 129 1.90 -1.49 -5.16
C LEU A 129 2.13 -1.91 -3.71
N GLY A 130 1.46 -1.25 -2.79
CA GLY A 130 1.59 -1.47 -1.35
C GLY A 130 0.26 -1.44 -0.61
N GLY A 131 0.21 -2.18 0.51
CA GLY A 131 -0.99 -2.33 1.33
C GLY A 131 -1.35 -1.09 2.15
N LEU A 132 -0.41 -0.14 2.29
CA LEU A 132 -0.58 1.08 3.08
C LEU A 132 -1.10 0.79 4.51
N ASP A 133 -0.67 -0.31 5.12
CA ASP A 133 -1.21 -0.72 6.43
C ASP A 133 -0.84 0.24 7.57
N TRP A 134 0.18 1.08 7.38
CA TRP A 134 0.48 2.20 8.27
C TRP A 134 -0.72 3.16 8.40
N ASN A 135 -1.41 3.48 7.31
CA ASN A 135 -2.65 4.26 7.34
C ASN A 135 -3.74 3.51 8.14
N VAL A 136 -4.60 4.26 8.80
CA VAL A 136 -5.65 3.66 9.64
C VAL A 136 -6.60 2.76 8.84
N ALA A 137 -6.88 3.09 7.58
CA ALA A 137 -7.78 2.32 6.71
C ALA A 137 -7.08 1.19 5.94
N GLY A 138 -5.79 1.36 5.56
CA GLY A 138 -5.12 0.51 4.60
C GLY A 138 -5.56 0.80 3.16
N ARG A 139 -5.09 -0.01 2.20
CA ARG A 139 -5.42 0.11 0.77
C ARG A 139 -5.90 -1.22 0.21
N TYR A 140 -6.87 -1.17 -0.68
CA TYR A 140 -7.38 -2.32 -1.43
C TYR A 140 -7.64 -1.96 -2.89
N HIS A 141 -7.78 -2.99 -3.71
CA HIS A 141 -8.19 -2.92 -5.10
C HIS A 141 -9.26 -3.98 -5.38
N ASP A 142 -10.28 -3.66 -6.16
CA ASP A 142 -11.24 -4.63 -6.67
C ASP A 142 -10.67 -5.17 -8.00
N ALA A 143 -10.23 -6.43 -8.01
CA ALA A 143 -9.43 -6.98 -9.11
C ALA A 143 -9.60 -8.50 -9.29
N LEU A 144 -9.36 -8.94 -10.53
CA LEU A 144 -9.03 -10.32 -10.86
C LEU A 144 -7.52 -10.47 -10.95
N LYS A 145 -6.96 -11.44 -10.23
CA LYS A 145 -5.56 -11.84 -10.31
C LYS A 145 -5.47 -13.29 -10.78
N LEU A 146 -4.84 -13.50 -11.91
CA LEU A 146 -4.46 -14.81 -12.42
C LEU A 146 -2.98 -15.03 -12.12
N GLY A 147 -2.63 -16.21 -11.66
CA GLY A 147 -1.26 -16.47 -11.26
C GLY A 147 -0.80 -17.89 -11.53
N TYR A 148 0.51 -17.98 -11.61
CA TYR A 148 1.27 -19.24 -11.63
C TYR A 148 2.44 -19.11 -10.65
N ALA A 149 2.66 -20.12 -9.83
CA ALA A 149 3.79 -20.20 -8.91
C ALA A 149 4.38 -21.60 -8.89
N ASN A 150 5.71 -21.68 -8.95
CA ASN A 150 6.47 -22.88 -8.65
C ASN A 150 7.58 -22.53 -7.66
N LYS A 151 8.53 -23.43 -7.45
CA LYS A 151 9.63 -23.23 -6.49
C LYS A 151 10.43 -21.94 -6.72
N ASN A 152 10.68 -21.58 -7.97
CA ASN A 152 11.60 -20.52 -8.36
C ASN A 152 10.92 -19.33 -9.05
N ASN A 153 9.74 -19.53 -9.61
CA ASN A 153 9.08 -18.54 -10.45
C ASN A 153 7.67 -18.28 -9.97
N GLU A 154 7.28 -17.03 -9.97
CA GLU A 154 5.92 -16.58 -9.70
C GLU A 154 5.53 -15.53 -10.74
N VAL A 155 4.36 -15.69 -11.36
CA VAL A 155 3.82 -14.76 -12.38
C VAL A 155 2.41 -14.39 -12.00
N HIS A 156 2.10 -13.10 -11.99
CA HIS A 156 0.75 -12.59 -11.79
C HIS A 156 0.32 -11.70 -12.95
N LEU A 157 -0.89 -11.91 -13.44
CA LEU A 157 -1.64 -10.98 -14.28
C LEU A 157 -2.79 -10.42 -13.44
N ILE A 158 -2.81 -9.10 -13.24
CA ILE A 158 -3.80 -8.39 -12.44
C ILE A 158 -4.63 -7.52 -13.37
N LEU A 159 -5.95 -7.65 -13.29
CA LEU A 159 -6.91 -6.91 -14.08
C LEU A 159 -7.92 -6.24 -13.16
N ALA A 160 -8.04 -4.92 -13.24
CA ALA A 160 -9.04 -4.14 -12.50
C ALA A 160 -9.80 -3.21 -13.43
N PHE A 161 -11.08 -3.07 -13.16
CA PHE A 161 -11.98 -2.17 -13.88
C PHE A 161 -12.96 -1.54 -12.90
N ASN A 162 -13.10 -0.21 -12.95
CA ASN A 162 -13.88 0.55 -11.99
C ASN A 162 -14.96 1.37 -12.70
N GLN A 163 -16.15 1.42 -12.10
CA GLN A 163 -17.27 2.29 -12.43
C GLN A 163 -17.89 2.86 -11.15
N ASN A 164 -18.53 4.03 -11.25
CA ASN A 164 -19.12 4.66 -10.06
C ASN A 164 -20.44 4.03 -9.65
N ASN A 165 -21.18 3.46 -10.59
CA ASN A 165 -22.47 2.82 -10.36
C ASN A 165 -22.81 1.80 -11.47
N ASP A 166 -23.89 1.04 -11.24
CA ASP A 166 -24.46 0.08 -12.19
C ASP A 166 -25.51 0.73 -13.14
N ASN A 167 -25.15 1.77 -13.85
CA ASN A 167 -26.08 2.48 -14.69
C ASN A 167 -26.68 1.58 -15.79
N ARG A 168 -27.93 1.14 -15.58
CA ARG A 168 -28.61 0.14 -16.47
C ARG A 168 -29.39 0.78 -17.62
N THR A 169 -29.64 2.07 -17.55
CA THR A 169 -30.60 2.76 -18.44
C THR A 169 -29.99 3.84 -19.31
N SER A 170 -28.84 4.37 -18.94
CA SER A 170 -28.10 5.36 -19.72
C SER A 170 -26.63 5.00 -19.66
N GLY A 171 -26.08 4.66 -20.82
CA GLY A 171 -24.74 4.09 -20.94
C GLY A 171 -23.60 5.07 -20.77
N GLY A 172 -23.62 5.91 -19.74
CA GLY A 172 -22.49 6.75 -19.40
C GLY A 172 -21.22 5.92 -19.15
N THR A 173 -20.11 6.31 -19.76
CA THR A 173 -18.81 5.63 -19.62
C THR A 173 -17.79 6.43 -18.84
N TYR A 174 -18.09 7.67 -18.49
CA TYR A 174 -17.25 8.52 -17.67
C TYR A 174 -17.07 7.91 -16.27
N TYR A 175 -15.83 7.84 -15.81
CA TYR A 175 -15.47 7.38 -14.47
C TYR A 175 -14.94 8.53 -13.62
N ASP A 176 -15.64 8.86 -12.54
CA ASP A 176 -15.21 9.88 -11.57
C ASP A 176 -14.29 9.25 -10.52
N SER A 177 -12.99 9.40 -10.71
CA SER A 177 -11.98 8.89 -9.77
C SER A 177 -11.90 9.66 -8.45
N SER A 178 -12.62 10.79 -8.30
CA SER A 178 -12.67 11.53 -7.03
C SER A 178 -13.51 10.84 -5.97
N THR A 179 -14.45 9.98 -6.39
CA THR A 179 -15.38 9.27 -5.52
C THR A 179 -15.12 7.76 -5.42
N GLY A 180 -14.09 7.26 -6.10
CA GLY A 180 -13.79 5.83 -6.18
C GLY A 180 -12.29 5.53 -6.18
N GLN A 181 -11.92 4.45 -6.86
CA GLN A 181 -10.50 4.11 -7.07
C GLN A 181 -9.82 5.18 -7.95
N PRO A 182 -8.51 5.42 -7.78
CA PRO A 182 -7.82 6.51 -8.49
C PRO A 182 -7.60 6.26 -9.99
N TYR A 183 -8.05 5.15 -10.53
CA TYR A 183 -7.96 4.76 -11.95
C TYR A 183 -9.26 4.12 -12.44
N LYS A 184 -9.55 4.22 -13.73
CA LYS A 184 -10.67 3.54 -14.39
C LYS A 184 -10.40 2.06 -14.61
N ASN A 185 -9.19 1.74 -15.09
CA ASN A 185 -8.76 0.36 -15.29
C ASN A 185 -7.26 0.21 -15.05
N MET A 186 -6.84 -1.02 -14.73
CA MET A 186 -5.45 -1.38 -14.52
C MET A 186 -5.20 -2.78 -15.10
N GLN A 187 -4.12 -2.90 -15.87
CA GLN A 187 -3.56 -4.17 -16.30
C GLN A 187 -2.12 -4.22 -15.82
N THR A 188 -1.79 -5.21 -14.99
CA THR A 188 -0.44 -5.34 -14.43
C THR A 188 0.05 -6.77 -14.62
N VAL A 189 1.28 -6.90 -15.11
CA VAL A 189 2.04 -8.14 -15.10
C VAL A 189 3.18 -7.99 -14.12
N TRP A 190 3.31 -8.94 -13.22
CA TRP A 190 4.43 -9.04 -12.30
C TRP A 190 5.01 -10.44 -12.38
N TYR A 191 6.34 -10.51 -12.42
CA TYR A 191 7.12 -11.75 -12.42
C TYR A 191 8.16 -11.67 -11.33
N HIS A 192 8.33 -12.75 -10.57
CA HIS A 192 9.38 -12.91 -9.58
C HIS A 192 10.16 -14.20 -9.80
N TYR A 193 11.47 -14.07 -9.76
CA TYR A 193 12.41 -15.18 -9.77
C TYR A 193 13.17 -15.23 -8.45
N LYS A 194 13.25 -16.44 -7.86
CA LYS A 194 14.04 -16.74 -6.68
C LYS A 194 15.05 -17.81 -7.02
N ALA A 195 16.34 -17.53 -6.84
CA ALA A 195 17.40 -18.49 -7.09
C ALA A 195 17.48 -19.59 -6.03
N ASP A 196 17.84 -20.81 -6.43
CA ASP A 196 17.91 -21.96 -5.51
C ASP A 196 19.13 -21.93 -4.58
N ASN A 197 20.29 -21.61 -5.13
CA ASN A 197 21.58 -21.81 -4.44
C ASN A 197 22.25 -20.50 -4.02
N VAL A 198 21.64 -19.37 -4.37
CA VAL A 198 22.12 -18.02 -4.03
C VAL A 198 20.96 -17.26 -3.41
N PRO A 199 21.17 -16.52 -2.33
CA PRO A 199 20.10 -15.74 -1.70
C PRO A 199 19.73 -14.50 -2.52
N PHE A 200 19.40 -14.70 -3.80
CA PHE A 200 19.06 -13.67 -4.79
C PHE A 200 17.63 -13.83 -5.27
N GLY A 201 16.93 -12.70 -5.35
CA GLY A 201 15.62 -12.57 -5.95
C GLY A 201 15.56 -11.41 -6.93
N ALA A 202 14.76 -11.54 -7.97
CA ALA A 202 14.54 -10.48 -8.95
C ALA A 202 13.07 -10.45 -9.37
N SER A 203 12.48 -9.26 -9.41
CA SER A 203 11.13 -9.05 -9.95
C SER A 203 11.15 -8.14 -11.16
N LEU A 204 10.19 -8.35 -12.04
CA LEU A 204 9.85 -7.45 -13.15
C LEU A 204 8.39 -7.05 -13.01
N LEU A 205 8.10 -5.78 -13.19
CA LEU A 205 6.74 -5.24 -13.17
C LEU A 205 6.48 -4.45 -14.45
N PHE A 206 5.32 -4.68 -15.06
CA PHE A 206 4.73 -3.81 -16.07
C PHE A 206 3.29 -3.50 -15.66
N MET A 207 2.96 -2.22 -15.51
CA MET A 207 1.63 -1.74 -15.17
C MET A 207 1.15 -0.75 -16.22
N ASN A 208 -0.07 -0.93 -16.71
CA ASN A 208 -0.78 0.00 -17.57
C ASN A 208 -2.00 0.52 -16.84
N LEU A 209 -2.04 1.81 -16.53
CA LEU A 209 -3.13 2.48 -15.83
C LEU A 209 -3.95 3.32 -16.79
N GLY A 210 -5.26 3.06 -16.82
CA GLY A 210 -6.23 3.92 -17.49
C GLY A 210 -6.74 5.02 -16.56
N LEU A 211 -6.35 6.26 -16.85
CA LEU A 211 -6.70 7.46 -16.11
C LEU A 211 -7.83 8.18 -16.85
N GLU A 212 -8.99 8.32 -16.23
CA GLU A 212 -10.15 8.96 -16.85
C GLU A 212 -10.01 10.47 -16.82
N THR A 213 -10.35 11.07 -17.94
CA THR A 213 -10.47 12.52 -18.14
C THR A 213 -11.71 12.82 -18.96
N GLY A 214 -12.14 14.08 -19.02
CA GLY A 214 -13.32 14.48 -19.75
C GLY A 214 -14.31 15.21 -18.85
N ASP A 215 -15.57 15.18 -19.21
CA ASP A 215 -16.64 15.89 -18.49
C ASP A 215 -17.77 14.92 -18.13
N LYS A 216 -18.00 14.77 -16.83
CA LYS A 216 -19.09 13.97 -16.28
C LYS A 216 -20.47 14.44 -16.73
N ALA A 217 -20.67 15.75 -16.87
CA ALA A 217 -21.98 16.33 -17.22
C ALA A 217 -22.40 16.01 -18.65
N THR A 218 -21.44 15.86 -19.54
CA THR A 218 -21.66 15.54 -20.98
C THR A 218 -21.34 14.09 -21.32
N ASP A 219 -20.92 13.29 -20.32
CA ASP A 219 -20.38 11.93 -20.51
C ASP A 219 -19.22 11.88 -21.52
N ASP A 220 -18.45 12.95 -21.59
CA ASP A 220 -17.24 13.01 -22.41
C ASP A 220 -16.11 12.22 -21.73
N SER A 221 -15.95 10.98 -22.13
CA SER A 221 -15.05 10.01 -21.50
C SER A 221 -13.79 9.80 -22.32
N HIS A 222 -12.64 10.14 -21.76
CA HIS A 222 -11.33 9.95 -22.38
C HIS A 222 -10.38 9.21 -21.42
N THR A 223 -10.11 7.94 -21.68
CA THR A 223 -9.13 7.17 -20.91
C THR A 223 -7.73 7.40 -21.47
N ARG A 224 -6.84 7.95 -20.66
CA ARG A 224 -5.42 8.10 -20.97
C ARG A 224 -4.62 7.04 -20.24
N TYR A 225 -3.54 6.59 -20.85
CA TYR A 225 -2.76 5.48 -20.31
C TYR A 225 -1.38 5.93 -19.84
N LEU A 226 -1.08 5.63 -18.58
CA LEU A 226 0.23 5.76 -17.96
C LEU A 226 0.81 4.37 -17.77
N GLN A 227 1.97 4.11 -18.38
CA GLN A 227 2.70 2.85 -18.21
C GLN A 227 3.82 3.04 -17.18
N THR A 228 3.96 2.08 -16.29
CA THR A 228 5.09 1.97 -15.35
C THR A 228 5.73 0.60 -15.54
N MET A 229 7.03 0.56 -15.78
CA MET A 229 7.79 -0.68 -15.88
C MET A 229 9.06 -0.61 -15.03
N GLY A 230 9.48 -1.73 -14.49
CA GLY A 230 10.69 -1.74 -13.69
C GLY A 230 11.06 -3.09 -13.13
N THR A 231 12.09 -3.05 -12.29
CA THR A 231 12.67 -4.22 -11.64
C THR A 231 12.95 -3.94 -10.17
N TYR A 232 12.86 -4.98 -9.36
CA TYR A 232 13.29 -5.00 -7.98
C TYR A 232 14.21 -6.19 -7.76
N LEU A 233 15.38 -5.95 -7.17
CA LEU A 233 16.43 -6.93 -6.94
C LEU A 233 16.69 -7.06 -5.46
N THR A 234 16.91 -8.28 -4.98
CA THR A 234 17.23 -8.56 -3.58
C THR A 234 18.40 -9.54 -3.47
N TYR A 235 19.24 -9.30 -2.49
CA TYR A 235 20.25 -10.25 -2.03
C TYR A 235 20.26 -10.27 -0.51
N LYS A 236 20.02 -11.44 0.09
CA LYS A 236 19.92 -11.56 1.54
C LYS A 236 20.66 -12.81 2.03
N ASN A 237 21.70 -12.60 2.82
CA ASN A 237 22.40 -13.68 3.55
C ASN A 237 22.30 -13.47 5.07
N SER A 238 23.12 -14.13 5.86
CA SER A 238 23.10 -14.02 7.32
C SER A 238 23.36 -12.60 7.84
N ASN A 239 24.19 -11.83 7.16
CA ASN A 239 24.63 -10.50 7.61
C ASN A 239 24.12 -9.36 6.73
N TRP A 240 24.11 -9.56 5.39
CA TRP A 240 23.71 -8.55 4.42
C TRP A 240 22.26 -8.70 4.00
N ASN A 241 21.55 -7.58 3.95
CA ASN A 241 20.31 -7.43 3.21
C ASN A 241 20.49 -6.26 2.24
N LEU A 242 20.62 -6.58 0.96
CA LEU A 242 20.80 -5.61 -0.13
C LEU A 242 19.53 -5.64 -0.99
N ASP A 243 19.01 -4.49 -1.32
CA ASP A 243 17.92 -4.35 -2.26
C ASP A 243 18.10 -3.13 -3.15
N GLY A 244 17.50 -3.18 -4.33
CA GLY A 244 17.49 -2.08 -5.27
C GLY A 244 16.31 -2.16 -6.20
N ALA A 245 15.78 -1.00 -6.57
CA ALA A 245 14.66 -0.87 -7.50
C ALA A 245 14.96 0.17 -8.58
N PHE A 246 14.42 -0.09 -9.75
CA PHE A 246 14.41 0.89 -10.85
C PHE A 246 13.07 0.81 -11.57
N TYR A 247 12.40 1.96 -11.72
CA TYR A 247 11.15 2.07 -12.44
C TYR A 247 11.17 3.25 -13.40
N TYR A 248 10.52 3.06 -14.56
CA TYR A 248 10.34 4.08 -15.58
C TYR A 248 8.87 4.24 -15.92
N GLN A 249 8.43 5.50 -16.04
CA GLN A 249 7.06 5.86 -16.43
C GLN A 249 7.04 6.55 -17.79
N MET A 250 6.08 6.15 -18.62
CA MET A 250 5.81 6.70 -19.94
C MET A 250 4.31 6.73 -20.25
N GLY A 251 3.96 7.29 -21.39
CA GLY A 251 2.55 7.43 -21.81
C GLY A 251 2.01 8.82 -21.52
N LYS A 252 0.81 8.90 -20.95
CA LYS A 252 0.15 10.18 -20.62
C LYS A 252 -0.40 10.15 -19.20
N ASN A 253 -0.22 11.25 -18.47
CA ASN A 253 -0.86 11.49 -17.19
C ASN A 253 -2.32 11.97 -17.36
N LYS A 254 -3.00 12.24 -16.24
CA LYS A 254 -4.39 12.71 -16.22
C LYS A 254 -4.57 14.06 -16.93
N THR A 255 -3.57 14.92 -16.93
CA THR A 255 -3.59 16.24 -17.62
C THR A 255 -3.19 16.16 -19.10
N ALA A 256 -3.04 14.95 -19.65
CA ALA A 256 -2.66 14.68 -21.04
C ALA A 256 -1.18 14.93 -21.39
N ASP A 257 -0.36 15.29 -20.43
CA ASP A 257 1.07 15.47 -20.67
C ASP A 257 1.74 14.15 -21.00
N LYS A 258 2.65 14.17 -21.96
CA LYS A 258 3.53 13.02 -22.25
C LYS A 258 4.50 12.83 -21.10
N VAL A 259 4.46 11.66 -20.45
CA VAL A 259 5.32 11.34 -19.32
C VAL A 259 6.64 10.71 -19.77
N SER A 260 7.72 11.05 -19.07
CA SER A 260 9.03 10.40 -19.17
C SER A 260 9.74 10.59 -17.83
N ALA A 261 9.44 9.73 -16.87
CA ALA A 261 9.89 9.87 -15.50
C ALA A 261 10.54 8.58 -15.00
N LEU A 262 11.46 8.69 -14.05
CA LEU A 262 12.17 7.53 -13.51
C LEU A 262 12.30 7.61 -11.98
N MET A 263 12.40 6.43 -11.37
CA MET A 263 12.74 6.25 -9.97
C MET A 263 13.84 5.21 -9.85
N GLY A 264 14.77 5.45 -8.93
CA GLY A 264 15.78 4.48 -8.53
C GLY A 264 15.96 4.45 -7.03
N SER A 265 16.21 3.27 -6.49
CA SER A 265 16.56 3.11 -5.07
C SER A 265 17.62 2.05 -4.88
N ILE A 266 18.42 2.21 -3.85
CA ILE A 266 19.36 1.20 -3.36
C ILE A 266 19.38 1.25 -1.83
N GLN A 267 19.40 0.07 -1.22
CA GLN A 267 19.57 -0.08 0.22
C GLN A 267 20.58 -1.17 0.53
N ALA A 268 21.39 -0.91 1.52
CA ALA A 268 22.30 -1.89 2.13
C ALA A 268 22.11 -1.88 3.64
N ALA A 269 21.71 -3.01 4.20
CA ALA A 269 21.65 -3.22 5.64
C ALA A 269 22.61 -4.34 6.02
N TYR A 270 23.32 -4.13 7.13
CA TYR A 270 24.28 -5.09 7.69
C TYR A 270 23.94 -5.39 9.14
N THR A 271 23.86 -6.66 9.46
CA THR A 271 23.67 -7.16 10.83
C THR A 271 25.02 -7.59 11.37
N PHE A 272 25.55 -6.86 12.34
CA PHE A 272 26.85 -7.15 12.97
C PHE A 272 26.74 -8.41 13.84
N ASP A 273 25.69 -8.45 14.65
CA ASP A 273 25.31 -9.55 15.53
C ASP A 273 23.79 -9.53 15.82
N HIS A 274 23.33 -10.31 16.77
CA HIS A 274 21.90 -10.34 17.14
C HIS A 274 21.41 -9.02 17.78
N THR A 275 22.33 -8.15 18.22
CA THR A 275 22.04 -6.89 18.94
C THR A 275 22.10 -5.68 18.02
N TRP A 276 23.12 -5.58 17.14
CA TRP A 276 23.42 -4.40 16.37
C TRP A 276 23.28 -4.61 14.87
N GLY A 277 22.79 -3.61 14.20
CA GLY A 277 22.76 -3.53 12.74
C GLY A 277 22.85 -2.09 12.28
N ALA A 278 23.21 -1.91 11.01
CA ALA A 278 23.26 -0.60 10.37
C ALA A 278 22.57 -0.67 9.01
N VAL A 279 22.09 0.48 8.53
CA VAL A 279 21.46 0.62 7.21
C VAL A 279 21.92 1.91 6.56
N ALA A 280 22.11 1.86 5.24
CA ALA A 280 22.25 3.02 4.39
C ALA A 280 21.38 2.83 3.15
N SER A 281 20.70 3.89 2.71
CA SER A 281 19.89 3.86 1.50
C SER A 281 19.91 5.20 0.76
N PHE A 282 19.61 5.13 -0.51
CA PHE A 282 19.43 6.29 -1.36
C PHE A 282 18.24 6.09 -2.27
N ASP A 283 17.32 7.06 -2.27
CA ASP A 283 16.12 7.11 -3.08
C ASP A 283 16.16 8.31 -4.02
N TYR A 284 15.78 8.11 -5.27
CA TYR A 284 15.68 9.12 -6.29
C TYR A 284 14.34 9.04 -7.01
N LEU A 285 13.53 10.08 -6.92
CA LEU A 285 12.33 10.31 -7.73
C LEU A 285 12.63 11.47 -8.69
N SER A 286 12.58 11.23 -10.00
CA SER A 286 12.80 12.31 -10.97
C SER A 286 11.73 13.41 -10.83
N GLY A 287 12.11 14.64 -11.17
CA GLY A 287 11.25 15.82 -11.07
C GLY A 287 11.06 16.54 -12.40
N ASP A 288 10.03 17.37 -12.45
CA ASP A 288 9.73 18.25 -13.57
C ASP A 288 10.10 19.71 -13.24
N LYS A 289 10.69 20.41 -14.21
CA LYS A 289 11.09 21.82 -14.07
C LYS A 289 9.98 22.81 -14.47
N GLY A 290 8.88 22.31 -15.02
CA GLY A 290 7.82 23.16 -15.57
C GLY A 290 8.18 23.92 -16.85
N ASN A 291 9.22 23.50 -17.59
CA ASN A 291 9.73 24.18 -18.78
C ASN A 291 9.04 23.73 -20.08
N GLY A 292 7.95 22.98 -19.97
CA GLY A 292 7.24 22.37 -21.12
C GLY A 292 7.93 21.09 -21.62
N GLY A 293 7.33 20.46 -22.63
CA GLY A 293 7.81 19.19 -23.20
C GLY A 293 7.20 17.98 -22.49
N LYS A 294 8.06 16.99 -22.12
CA LYS A 294 7.61 15.81 -21.40
C LYS A 294 7.57 16.10 -19.91
N TYR A 295 6.48 15.66 -19.23
CA TYR A 295 6.38 15.65 -17.78
C TYR A 295 7.35 14.62 -17.19
N LYS A 296 8.23 15.04 -16.31
CA LYS A 296 9.35 14.25 -15.80
C LYS A 296 9.27 13.88 -14.33
N ALA A 297 8.24 14.33 -13.61
CA ALA A 297 8.08 13.93 -12.22
C ALA A 297 7.53 12.50 -12.12
N PHE A 298 8.24 11.66 -11.38
CA PHE A 298 7.82 10.28 -11.13
C PHE A 298 6.69 10.24 -10.10
N ASP A 299 5.64 9.50 -10.42
CA ASP A 299 4.52 9.23 -9.52
C ASP A 299 4.68 7.82 -8.92
N PRO A 300 4.95 7.65 -7.62
CA PRO A 300 5.06 6.34 -6.99
C PRO A 300 3.71 5.64 -6.79
N LEU A 301 2.63 6.13 -7.41
CA LEU A 301 1.33 5.50 -7.55
C LEU A 301 0.73 5.00 -6.22
N TYR A 302 0.61 3.68 -6.08
CA TYR A 302 -0.06 3.01 -4.96
C TYR A 302 0.94 2.43 -3.95
N GLY A 303 2.14 3.00 -3.88
CA GLY A 303 3.18 2.60 -2.93
C GLY A 303 2.84 2.97 -1.48
N THR A 304 3.54 2.34 -0.55
CA THR A 304 3.52 2.68 0.88
C THR A 304 4.61 3.69 1.19
N HIS A 305 4.39 4.96 0.82
CA HIS A 305 5.42 6.02 0.79
C HIS A 305 6.04 6.29 2.16
N HIS A 306 5.24 6.26 3.22
CA HIS A 306 5.68 6.39 4.61
C HIS A 306 6.82 5.41 5.01
N LYS A 307 6.97 4.30 4.29
CA LYS A 307 8.01 3.31 4.54
C LYS A 307 9.41 3.79 4.11
N PHE A 308 9.49 4.80 3.24
CA PHE A 308 10.73 5.14 2.53
C PHE A 308 11.21 6.57 2.76
N TYR A 309 10.33 7.56 2.70
CA TYR A 309 10.68 8.98 2.54
C TYR A 309 10.53 9.77 3.85
N GLY A 310 10.96 9.18 4.97
CA GLY A 310 10.83 9.73 6.31
C GLY A 310 9.47 9.46 6.95
N ALA A 311 9.45 9.30 8.26
CA ALA A 311 8.25 8.93 9.02
C ALA A 311 7.25 10.09 9.16
N MET A 312 7.68 11.35 8.94
CA MET A 312 6.80 12.51 8.96
C MET A 312 5.97 12.68 7.68
N ASP A 313 6.34 12.02 6.57
CA ASP A 313 5.77 12.22 5.22
C ASP A 313 5.90 13.67 4.69
N TYR A 314 6.55 14.55 5.43
CA TYR A 314 6.60 15.99 5.20
C TYR A 314 7.34 16.34 3.90
N PHE A 315 8.56 15.87 3.75
CA PHE A 315 9.38 16.22 2.59
C PHE A 315 8.88 15.58 1.31
N TYR A 316 8.34 14.36 1.38
CA TYR A 316 7.69 13.72 0.26
C TYR A 316 6.48 14.51 -0.22
N ALA A 317 5.55 14.87 0.67
CA ALA A 317 4.34 15.57 0.33
C ALA A 317 4.59 17.03 -0.11
N SER A 318 5.54 17.73 0.53
CA SER A 318 5.83 19.14 0.25
C SER A 318 6.44 19.37 -1.14
N THR A 319 7.13 18.38 -1.73
CA THR A 319 7.69 18.49 -3.08
C THR A 319 6.64 18.52 -4.18
N PHE A 320 5.41 18.13 -3.88
CA PHE A 320 4.28 18.16 -4.84
C PHE A 320 3.29 19.31 -4.57
N ALA A 321 3.62 20.21 -3.64
CA ALA A 321 2.76 21.33 -3.29
C ALA A 321 2.90 22.50 -4.30
N ASN A 322 1.87 23.36 -4.35
CA ASN A 322 1.86 24.60 -5.13
C ASN A 322 2.09 24.43 -6.65
N GLY A 323 1.71 23.28 -7.22
CA GLY A 323 1.83 23.00 -8.65
C GLY A 323 3.24 22.66 -9.12
N TYR A 324 4.21 22.59 -8.23
CA TYR A 324 5.56 22.10 -8.54
C TYR A 324 5.65 20.60 -8.33
N ALA A 325 6.51 19.96 -9.09
CA ALA A 325 6.81 18.53 -8.98
C ALA A 325 8.33 18.28 -9.15
N PRO A 326 9.18 18.84 -8.26
CA PRO A 326 10.63 18.84 -8.43
C PRO A 326 11.27 17.47 -8.21
N GLY A 327 10.50 16.45 -7.86
CA GLY A 327 11.01 15.15 -7.45
C GLY A 327 11.73 15.18 -6.10
N LEU A 328 12.23 14.04 -5.67
CA LEU A 328 12.83 13.88 -4.35
C LEU A 328 14.10 13.06 -4.44
N MET A 329 15.09 13.45 -3.64
CA MET A 329 16.27 12.67 -3.30
C MET A 329 16.31 12.52 -1.79
N ASP A 330 16.40 11.28 -1.31
CA ASP A 330 16.53 10.95 0.10
C ASP A 330 17.77 10.08 0.32
N ALA A 331 18.72 10.58 1.09
CA ALA A 331 19.87 9.83 1.55
C ALA A 331 19.68 9.51 3.03
N ARG A 332 19.59 8.22 3.37
CA ARG A 332 19.36 7.74 4.73
C ARG A 332 20.54 6.94 5.26
N ILE A 333 20.89 7.19 6.50
CA ILE A 333 21.72 6.30 7.31
C ILE A 333 21.00 5.99 8.62
N GLY A 334 21.18 4.78 9.15
CA GLY A 334 20.51 4.40 10.38
C GLY A 334 21.17 3.24 11.10
N GLY A 335 20.73 3.03 12.32
CA GLY A 335 21.15 1.93 13.16
C GLY A 335 19.96 1.22 13.80
N ARG A 336 20.15 -0.06 14.02
CA ARG A 336 19.21 -0.92 14.77
C ARG A 336 19.90 -1.43 16.02
N PHE A 337 19.17 -1.41 17.12
CA PHE A 337 19.60 -1.95 18.41
C PHE A 337 18.50 -2.83 18.99
N ARG A 338 18.78 -4.13 19.17
CA ARG A 338 17.91 -5.06 19.87
C ARG A 338 18.32 -5.12 21.34
N ALA A 339 17.56 -4.43 22.18
CA ALA A 339 17.80 -4.38 23.63
C ALA A 339 17.44 -5.71 24.31
N SER A 340 16.48 -6.45 23.77
CA SER A 340 16.05 -7.79 24.21
C SER A 340 15.23 -8.47 23.11
N ASP A 341 14.83 -9.73 23.34
CA ASP A 341 13.89 -10.43 22.42
C ASP A 341 12.53 -9.75 22.30
N LYS A 342 12.22 -8.83 23.19
CA LYS A 342 10.96 -8.08 23.21
C LYS A 342 11.07 -6.64 22.73
N VAL A 343 12.28 -6.08 22.65
CA VAL A 343 12.49 -4.65 22.39
C VAL A 343 13.51 -4.45 21.29
N ASP A 344 13.04 -3.94 20.16
CA ASP A 344 13.85 -3.46 19.06
C ASP A 344 13.76 -1.93 18.96
N MET A 345 14.87 -1.26 18.69
CA MET A 345 14.98 0.19 18.52
C MET A 345 15.65 0.48 17.19
N GLU A 346 15.17 1.52 16.51
CA GLU A 346 15.76 2.02 15.26
C GLU A 346 15.91 3.52 15.34
N LEU A 347 17.03 4.02 14.84
CA LEU A 347 17.32 5.44 14.67
C LEU A 347 17.79 5.66 13.25
N ASN A 348 17.07 6.51 12.51
CA ASN A 348 17.40 6.86 11.12
C ASN A 348 17.60 8.37 11.01
N TYR A 349 18.55 8.78 10.19
CA TYR A 349 18.75 10.15 9.76
C TYR A 349 18.56 10.22 8.25
N HIS A 350 17.75 11.15 7.81
CA HIS A 350 17.46 11.44 6.43
C HIS A 350 17.94 12.83 6.02
N TYR A 351 18.53 12.91 4.84
CA TYR A 351 18.89 14.16 4.16
C TYR A 351 18.08 14.29 2.89
N PHE A 352 17.21 15.29 2.82
CA PHE A 352 16.29 15.50 1.71
C PHE A 352 16.71 16.63 0.78
N SER A 353 16.59 16.40 -0.52
CA SER A 353 16.72 17.42 -1.54
C SER A 353 15.79 17.15 -2.74
N THR A 354 15.49 18.19 -3.51
CA THR A 354 14.76 18.02 -4.77
C THR A 354 15.66 17.42 -5.86
N ALA A 355 15.10 16.62 -6.76
CA ALA A 355 15.81 16.05 -7.89
C ALA A 355 16.20 17.15 -8.90
N VAL A 356 15.31 18.11 -9.14
CA VAL A 356 15.58 19.27 -10.01
C VAL A 356 15.44 20.58 -9.24
N LYS A 357 16.19 21.60 -9.69
CA LYS A 357 16.06 22.96 -9.15
C LYS A 357 14.78 23.60 -9.70
N VAL A 358 13.98 24.18 -8.82
CA VAL A 358 12.78 24.96 -9.15
C VAL A 358 13.11 26.43 -8.99
N GLN A 359 13.07 27.18 -10.07
CA GLN A 359 13.38 28.62 -10.10
C GLN A 359 14.72 28.92 -9.37
N ASP A 360 14.73 29.90 -8.48
CA ASP A 360 15.89 30.27 -7.68
C ASP A 360 16.00 29.59 -6.31
N LEU A 361 15.08 28.65 -6.02
CA LEU A 361 15.05 27.92 -4.77
C LEU A 361 16.25 26.94 -4.66
N LYS A 362 16.76 26.77 -3.45
CA LYS A 362 17.78 25.75 -3.17
C LYS A 362 17.20 24.35 -3.31
N LYS A 363 18.01 23.40 -3.74
CA LYS A 363 17.59 21.98 -3.83
C LYS A 363 17.44 21.31 -2.45
N TYR A 364 18.21 21.73 -1.46
CA TYR A 364 18.13 21.21 -0.10
C TYR A 364 16.79 21.55 0.54
N LEU A 365 16.07 20.53 0.98
CA LEU A 365 14.75 20.63 1.63
C LEU A 365 14.86 20.64 3.14
N GLY A 366 15.71 19.79 3.70
CA GLY A 366 15.85 19.63 5.13
C GLY A 366 16.39 18.27 5.52
N SER A 367 16.36 18.00 6.81
CA SER A 367 16.74 16.71 7.39
C SER A 367 15.69 16.26 8.39
N GLU A 368 15.56 14.95 8.55
CA GLU A 368 14.64 14.31 9.49
C GLU A 368 15.39 13.27 10.32
N VAL A 369 15.00 13.14 11.57
CA VAL A 369 15.48 12.09 12.46
C VAL A 369 14.29 11.28 12.92
N ASP A 370 14.29 9.99 12.59
CA ASP A 370 13.26 9.05 12.97
C ASP A 370 13.77 8.13 14.06
N TYR A 371 13.05 8.08 15.17
CA TYR A 371 13.32 7.14 16.25
C TYR A 371 12.10 6.26 16.47
N GLN A 372 12.30 4.94 16.41
CA GLN A 372 11.23 3.96 16.60
C GLN A 372 11.62 2.95 17.68
N ILE A 373 10.65 2.62 18.54
CA ILE A 373 10.74 1.51 19.48
C ILE A 373 9.61 0.54 19.20
N ASN A 374 9.97 -0.72 19.01
CA ASN A 374 9.02 -1.82 18.90
C ASN A 374 9.12 -2.66 20.18
N TRP A 375 8.03 -2.71 20.93
CA TRP A 375 7.97 -3.44 22.19
C TRP A 375 6.87 -4.51 22.16
N SER A 376 7.26 -5.77 22.13
CA SER A 376 6.34 -6.91 22.29
C SER A 376 6.05 -7.13 23.77
N ILE A 377 4.97 -6.51 24.26
CA ILE A 377 4.59 -6.53 25.69
C ILE A 377 4.27 -7.97 26.13
N MET A 378 3.43 -8.64 25.36
CA MET A 378 3.09 -10.05 25.51
C MET A 378 2.74 -10.65 24.15
N LYS A 379 2.43 -11.94 24.08
CA LYS A 379 1.95 -12.56 22.84
C LYS A 379 0.78 -11.77 22.26
N ASP A 380 0.86 -11.44 20.98
CA ASP A 380 -0.15 -10.69 20.19
C ASP A 380 -0.39 -9.22 20.65
N VAL A 381 0.45 -8.67 21.54
CA VAL A 381 0.39 -7.25 21.98
C VAL A 381 1.75 -6.58 21.78
N LYS A 382 1.74 -5.55 20.92
CA LYS A 382 2.91 -4.70 20.60
C LYS A 382 2.62 -3.25 20.90
#